data_32dd3dcbcd1fc1ee49fc71ace894fc06
#
_entry.id   32dd3dcbcd1fc1ee49fc71ace894fc06
#
_cell.length_a   1.000
_cell.length_b   1.000
_cell.length_c   1.000
_cell.angle_alpha   90.00
_cell.angle_beta   90.00
_cell.angle_gamma   90.00
#
_symmetry.space_group_name_H-M   'P 1'
#
loop_
_entity.id
_entity.type
_entity.pdbx_description
1 polymer ?
#
loop_
_entity_poly.entity_id
_entity_poly.type
_entity_poly.pdbx_seq_one_letter_code
_entity_poly.pdbx_strand_id
1 'polypeptide(L)'
;DEVRALWVLRSSLTTPAQIATLVQRARDHGFNTLLVQVRGRGDAYFRGGAEPMAPELLRQPATFDPLAAVVRTGHAAGLRVHAWVNVNLIASAAELPASRDHLVYRHPEWLMVPRDIAQDLAKIEPGSPAYVGKLARWTRAQSSEVEGLYASPVLAVSAAYTEGIVRDLARRYEVDGVHFDYARYPSDRFDYSVAAIRQFRTSIRGSLADASRRDLDRREAVDLFAYPDALPDQWRAFRVAKMTALMQRLSAAVRSERPDAQVTIAAYPDAREALHYRLQDWAAWLRGEVIDAVCPMAYTTEPARFAEQIASARGIAGAHAVWAGIGAWRLSPAETLDNIQTARRLGATGVILFSYDSLIDPRQATPDYLSIIGRGAFTPPGVPVAGPR
;
A
#
# COMPACT_ATOMS: atom_id res chain seq x y z
N ASP A 1 -17.42 -14.69 -9.24
CA ASP A 1 -18.30 -13.55 -8.86
C ASP A 1 -17.51 -12.23 -8.86
N GLU A 2 -18.17 -11.14 -9.30
CA GLU A 2 -17.57 -9.80 -9.30
C GLU A 2 -17.21 -9.35 -7.88
N VAL A 3 -16.01 -8.82 -7.70
CA VAL A 3 -15.61 -8.15 -6.46
C VAL A 3 -16.17 -6.72 -6.46
N ARG A 4 -16.92 -6.38 -5.40
CA ARG A 4 -17.52 -5.06 -5.16
C ARG A 4 -17.01 -4.58 -3.82
N ALA A 5 -15.90 -3.85 -3.85
CA ALA A 5 -15.13 -3.59 -2.65
C ALA A 5 -15.10 -2.12 -2.23
N LEU A 6 -14.81 -1.91 -0.97
CA LEU A 6 -14.50 -0.61 -0.37
C LEU A 6 -13.10 -0.64 0.22
N TRP A 7 -12.29 0.35 -0.10
CA TRP A 7 -11.15 0.71 0.75
C TRP A 7 -11.64 1.44 1.98
N VAL A 8 -11.26 0.96 3.13
CA VAL A 8 -11.68 1.50 4.44
C VAL A 8 -10.44 1.95 5.21
N LEU A 9 -10.36 3.25 5.51
CA LEU A 9 -9.26 3.80 6.30
C LEU A 9 -9.39 3.38 7.76
N ARG A 10 -8.26 3.30 8.43
CA ARG A 10 -8.16 2.92 9.84
C ARG A 10 -9.00 3.77 10.79
N SER A 11 -9.29 5.01 10.44
CA SER A 11 -10.16 5.91 11.22
C SER A 11 -11.58 5.38 11.42
N SER A 12 -12.08 4.53 10.52
CA SER A 12 -13.39 3.86 10.66
C SER A 12 -13.34 2.55 11.45
N LEU A 13 -12.18 2.18 12.01
CA LEU A 13 -11.97 0.94 12.77
C LEU A 13 -11.73 1.18 14.26
N THR A 14 -11.92 2.39 14.77
CA THR A 14 -11.48 2.77 16.12
C THR A 14 -12.47 2.39 17.23
N THR A 15 -13.72 2.06 16.89
CA THR A 15 -14.74 1.61 17.86
C THR A 15 -15.58 0.45 17.33
N PRO A 16 -16.16 -0.38 18.21
CA PRO A 16 -17.10 -1.44 17.80
C PRO A 16 -18.31 -0.91 17.03
N ALA A 17 -18.83 0.25 17.41
CA ALA A 17 -19.99 0.87 16.75
C ALA A 17 -19.68 1.30 15.31
N GLN A 18 -18.50 1.88 15.07
CA GLN A 18 -18.07 2.22 13.70
C GLN A 18 -17.95 0.98 12.83
N ILE A 19 -17.38 -0.11 13.35
CA ILE A 19 -17.25 -1.38 12.62
C ILE A 19 -18.63 -1.96 12.30
N ALA A 20 -19.56 -1.97 13.24
CA ALA A 20 -20.91 -2.44 13.00
C ALA A 20 -21.63 -1.62 11.91
N THR A 21 -21.50 -0.30 11.96
CA THR A 21 -22.08 0.61 10.96
C THR A 21 -21.45 0.41 9.58
N LEU A 22 -20.13 0.25 9.50
CA LEU A 22 -19.39 -0.03 8.26
C LEU A 22 -19.93 -1.30 7.59
N VAL A 23 -19.97 -2.40 8.34
CA VAL A 23 -20.40 -3.71 7.83
C VAL A 23 -21.86 -3.67 7.38
N GLN A 24 -22.75 -3.04 8.18
CA GLN A 24 -24.16 -2.88 7.82
C GLN A 24 -24.34 -2.08 6.52
N ARG A 25 -23.66 -0.93 6.40
CA ARG A 25 -23.72 -0.10 5.18
C ARG A 25 -23.17 -0.83 3.95
N ALA A 26 -22.04 -1.52 4.07
CA ALA A 26 -21.48 -2.27 2.97
C ALA A 26 -22.45 -3.35 2.47
N ARG A 27 -23.01 -4.13 3.37
CA ARG A 27 -24.01 -5.15 3.05
C ARG A 27 -25.27 -4.57 2.42
N ASP A 28 -25.85 -3.53 3.02
CA ASP A 28 -27.12 -2.94 2.57
C ASP A 28 -27.02 -2.32 1.19
N HIS A 29 -25.83 -1.91 0.79
CA HIS A 29 -25.57 -1.32 -0.52
C HIS A 29 -24.89 -2.27 -1.52
N GLY A 30 -24.89 -3.57 -1.24
CA GLY A 30 -24.49 -4.60 -2.18
C GLY A 30 -22.98 -4.78 -2.39
N PHE A 31 -22.16 -4.19 -1.53
CA PHE A 31 -20.73 -4.52 -1.48
C PHE A 31 -20.53 -5.92 -0.88
N ASN A 32 -19.47 -6.60 -1.29
CA ASN A 32 -19.17 -7.95 -0.83
C ASN A 32 -17.76 -8.12 -0.26
N THR A 33 -16.93 -7.09 -0.32
CA THR A 33 -15.53 -7.15 0.13
C THR A 33 -15.12 -5.83 0.78
N LEU A 34 -14.43 -5.92 1.91
CA LEU A 34 -13.84 -4.79 2.62
C LEU A 34 -12.32 -4.93 2.64
N LEU A 35 -11.59 -3.90 2.21
CA LEU A 35 -10.15 -3.79 2.36
C LEU A 35 -9.89 -2.82 3.52
N VAL A 36 -9.62 -3.33 4.72
CA VAL A 36 -9.54 -2.53 5.95
C VAL A 36 -8.09 -2.24 6.31
N GLN A 37 -7.74 -0.97 6.43
CA GLN A 37 -6.38 -0.52 6.72
C GLN A 37 -6.01 -0.80 8.17
N VAL A 38 -5.23 -1.85 8.40
CA VAL A 38 -4.83 -2.31 9.74
C VAL A 38 -3.37 -2.01 10.08
N ARG A 39 -2.58 -1.61 9.10
CA ARG A 39 -1.23 -1.08 9.26
C ARG A 39 -1.07 0.12 8.32
N GLY A 40 -1.16 1.33 8.87
CA GLY A 40 -1.16 2.55 8.06
C GLY A 40 0.14 3.35 8.13
N ARG A 41 0.74 3.44 9.30
CA ARG A 41 1.92 4.27 9.58
C ARG A 41 2.92 3.56 10.51
N GLY A 42 3.18 2.26 10.31
CA GLY A 42 4.01 1.47 11.22
C GLY A 42 3.39 1.32 12.61
N ASP A 43 2.09 1.36 12.66
CA ASP A 43 1.24 1.19 13.82
C ASP A 43 0.18 0.11 13.54
N ALA A 44 -0.32 -0.51 14.60
CA ALA A 44 -1.25 -1.63 14.49
C ALA A 44 -2.67 -1.26 14.90
N TYR A 45 -3.64 -1.64 14.05
CA TYR A 45 -5.07 -1.67 14.33
C TYR A 45 -5.53 -3.10 14.64
N PHE A 46 -4.68 -3.82 15.34
CA PHE A 46 -4.90 -5.17 15.89
C PHE A 46 -4.02 -5.35 17.13
N ARG A 47 -4.38 -6.28 18.02
CA ARG A 47 -3.65 -6.47 19.27
C ARG A 47 -2.51 -7.47 19.15
N GLY A 48 -1.51 -7.31 20.04
CA GLY A 48 -0.42 -8.28 20.22
C GLY A 48 0.56 -8.38 19.05
N GLY A 49 0.59 -7.38 18.16
CA GLY A 49 1.60 -7.27 17.11
C GLY A 49 2.94 -6.72 17.62
N ALA A 50 3.97 -6.77 16.76
CA ALA A 50 5.30 -6.24 17.06
C ALA A 50 5.36 -4.71 17.02
N GLU A 51 4.41 -4.07 16.34
CA GLU A 51 4.32 -2.60 16.24
C GLU A 51 3.44 -2.02 17.33
N PRO A 52 3.67 -0.75 17.74
CA PRO A 52 2.80 -0.11 18.71
C PRO A 52 1.37 -0.01 18.19
N MET A 53 0.42 -0.17 19.09
CA MET A 53 -0.97 0.11 18.76
C MET A 53 -1.17 1.59 18.43
N ALA A 54 -2.07 1.87 17.48
CA ALA A 54 -2.46 3.22 17.16
C ALA A 54 -2.96 3.97 18.40
N PRO A 55 -2.56 5.25 18.60
CA PRO A 55 -2.87 5.99 19.82
C PRO A 55 -4.37 6.09 20.15
N GLU A 56 -5.22 6.20 19.14
CA GLU A 56 -6.68 6.27 19.27
C GLU A 56 -7.30 5.01 19.87
N LEU A 57 -6.62 3.88 19.75
CA LEU A 57 -7.06 2.60 20.33
C LEU A 57 -6.69 2.42 21.79
N LEU A 58 -5.78 3.22 22.33
CA LEU A 58 -5.34 3.11 23.72
C LEU A 58 -6.45 3.43 24.73
N ARG A 59 -7.49 4.14 24.30
CA ARG A 59 -8.67 4.46 25.13
C ARG A 59 -9.75 3.38 25.07
N GLN A 60 -9.62 2.41 24.18
CA GLN A 60 -10.56 1.31 24.04
C GLN A 60 -10.28 0.20 25.09
N PRO A 61 -11.30 -0.58 25.48
CA PRO A 61 -11.10 -1.73 26.37
C PRO A 61 -10.02 -2.68 25.82
N ALA A 62 -9.25 -3.29 26.72
CA ALA A 62 -8.17 -4.22 26.35
C ALA A 62 -8.69 -5.44 25.56
N THR A 63 -9.97 -5.75 25.64
CA THR A 63 -10.64 -6.83 24.88
C THR A 63 -11.04 -6.42 23.46
N PHE A 64 -10.99 -5.14 23.11
CA PHE A 64 -11.34 -4.68 21.77
C PHE A 64 -10.14 -4.81 20.84
N ASP A 65 -10.27 -5.67 19.84
CA ASP A 65 -9.33 -5.84 18.73
C ASP A 65 -10.06 -5.48 17.42
N PRO A 66 -9.67 -4.37 16.76
CA PRO A 66 -10.37 -3.89 15.57
C PRO A 66 -10.41 -4.92 14.43
N LEU A 67 -9.27 -5.57 14.13
CA LEU A 67 -9.21 -6.55 13.05
C LEU A 67 -10.06 -7.79 13.37
N ALA A 68 -9.96 -8.32 14.58
CA ALA A 68 -10.80 -9.43 15.00
C ALA A 68 -12.31 -9.07 14.94
N ALA A 69 -12.64 -7.83 15.33
CA ALA A 69 -14.02 -7.36 15.30
C ALA A 69 -14.57 -7.25 13.88
N VAL A 70 -13.81 -6.64 12.94
CA VAL A 70 -14.29 -6.45 11.56
C VAL A 70 -14.34 -7.78 10.80
N VAL A 71 -13.41 -8.70 11.02
CA VAL A 71 -13.45 -10.05 10.42
C VAL A 71 -14.70 -10.79 10.87
N ARG A 72 -14.91 -10.90 12.19
CA ARG A 72 -16.08 -11.60 12.75
C ARG A 72 -17.41 -10.99 12.28
N THR A 73 -17.55 -9.67 12.34
CA THR A 73 -18.79 -8.98 11.97
C THR A 73 -19.02 -9.03 10.45
N GLY A 74 -17.95 -8.88 9.66
CA GLY A 74 -17.99 -8.98 8.20
C GLY A 74 -18.41 -10.37 7.75
N HIS A 75 -17.78 -11.41 8.27
CA HIS A 75 -18.15 -12.80 7.95
C HIS A 75 -19.59 -13.12 8.32
N ALA A 76 -20.05 -12.68 9.51
CA ALA A 76 -21.44 -12.85 9.92
C ALA A 76 -22.43 -12.15 8.99
N ALA A 77 -22.01 -11.11 8.28
CA ALA A 77 -22.79 -10.39 7.27
C ALA A 77 -22.59 -10.93 5.84
N GLY A 78 -21.76 -11.96 5.63
CA GLY A 78 -21.44 -12.52 4.31
C GLY A 78 -20.46 -11.71 3.50
N LEU A 79 -19.68 -10.83 4.13
CA LEU A 79 -18.64 -10.03 3.48
C LEU A 79 -17.27 -10.71 3.59
N ARG A 80 -16.45 -10.57 2.57
CA ARG A 80 -15.01 -10.88 2.64
C ARG A 80 -14.26 -9.71 3.26
N VAL A 81 -13.23 -10.00 4.05
CA VAL A 81 -12.41 -9.00 4.72
C VAL A 81 -10.94 -9.22 4.36
N HIS A 82 -10.34 -8.26 3.69
CA HIS A 82 -8.91 -8.21 3.40
C HIS A 82 -8.22 -7.25 4.36
N ALA A 83 -7.13 -7.69 4.99
CA ALA A 83 -6.29 -6.80 5.77
C ALA A 83 -5.44 -5.93 4.84
N TRP A 84 -5.65 -4.62 4.88
CA TRP A 84 -4.84 -3.67 4.12
C TRP A 84 -3.62 -3.24 4.93
N VAL A 85 -2.44 -3.52 4.37
CA VAL A 85 -1.13 -3.29 4.97
C VAL A 85 -0.32 -2.34 4.09
N ASN A 86 0.02 -1.17 4.62
CA ASN A 86 1.04 -0.32 4.00
C ASN A 86 2.42 -0.95 4.23
N VAL A 87 3.11 -1.31 3.16
CA VAL A 87 4.36 -2.08 3.22
C VAL A 87 5.53 -1.18 3.63
N ASN A 88 5.89 -0.22 2.79
CA ASN A 88 7.08 0.61 3.01
C ASN A 88 6.78 1.94 3.71
N LEU A 89 5.60 2.54 3.53
CA LEU A 89 5.22 3.78 4.24
C LEU A 89 4.97 3.49 5.71
N ILE A 90 5.82 4.04 6.60
CA ILE A 90 5.80 3.72 8.03
C ILE A 90 5.57 4.92 8.95
N ALA A 91 5.61 6.13 8.44
CA ALA A 91 5.29 7.32 9.25
C ALA A 91 4.88 8.49 8.37
N SER A 92 4.05 9.39 8.90
CA SER A 92 3.79 10.69 8.29
C SER A 92 4.99 11.61 8.51
N ALA A 93 5.27 12.48 7.54
CA ALA A 93 6.24 13.56 7.75
C ALA A 93 5.65 14.78 8.47
N ALA A 94 4.32 14.94 8.38
CA ALA A 94 3.64 16.07 9.04
C ALA A 94 3.76 15.96 10.56
N GLU A 95 3.59 14.75 11.09
CA GLU A 95 3.66 14.48 12.52
C GLU A 95 4.37 13.12 12.73
N LEU A 96 5.48 13.16 13.46
CA LEU A 96 6.22 11.94 13.81
C LEU A 96 5.47 11.15 14.89
N PRO A 97 5.62 9.81 14.92
CA PRO A 97 4.94 8.96 15.90
C PRO A 97 5.24 9.38 17.35
N ALA A 98 4.21 9.39 18.19
CA ALA A 98 4.35 9.71 19.61
C ALA A 98 5.09 8.59 20.38
N SER A 99 4.85 7.33 20.03
CA SER A 99 5.49 6.19 20.68
C SER A 99 6.97 6.08 20.32
N ARG A 100 7.84 5.98 21.33
CA ARG A 100 9.27 5.73 21.14
C ARG A 100 9.58 4.29 20.73
N ASP A 101 8.62 3.38 20.88
CA ASP A 101 8.73 2.00 20.39
C ASP A 101 8.47 1.88 18.89
N HIS A 102 8.13 2.99 18.23
CA HIS A 102 7.89 3.00 16.80
C HIS A 102 9.19 2.78 16.00
N LEU A 103 9.05 2.08 14.87
CA LEU A 103 10.15 1.72 13.96
C LEU A 103 11.07 2.91 13.59
N VAL A 104 10.49 4.08 13.35
CA VAL A 104 11.23 5.33 13.04
C VAL A 104 12.31 5.66 14.07
N TYR A 105 12.06 5.36 15.35
CA TYR A 105 13.01 5.66 16.43
C TYR A 105 13.89 4.45 16.80
N ARG A 106 13.35 3.24 16.64
CA ARG A 106 14.09 2.02 16.98
C ARG A 106 15.09 1.62 15.91
N HIS A 107 14.76 1.91 14.64
CA HIS A 107 15.56 1.52 13.48
C HIS A 107 15.61 2.64 12.43
N PRO A 108 16.08 3.84 12.77
CA PRO A 108 16.18 4.94 11.83
C PRO A 108 17.11 4.62 10.64
N GLU A 109 18.06 3.71 10.81
CA GLU A 109 18.94 3.22 9.77
C GLU A 109 18.21 2.38 8.68
N TRP A 110 16.96 2.00 8.91
CA TRP A 110 16.14 1.30 7.90
C TRP A 110 15.33 2.24 7.00
N LEU A 111 15.36 3.55 7.28
CA LEU A 111 14.61 4.53 6.51
C LEU A 111 15.22 4.75 5.14
N MET A 112 14.36 4.81 4.12
CA MET A 112 14.78 5.25 2.79
C MET A 112 15.23 6.72 2.83
N VAL A 113 16.30 7.02 2.14
CA VAL A 113 16.89 8.37 2.08
C VAL A 113 16.75 8.93 0.67
N PRO A 114 16.21 10.15 0.51
CA PRO A 114 16.20 10.81 -0.78
C PRO A 114 17.61 11.25 -1.20
N ARG A 115 17.89 11.15 -2.49
CA ARG A 115 19.19 11.54 -3.05
C ARG A 115 19.62 12.96 -2.64
N ASP A 116 18.67 13.89 -2.59
CA ASP A 116 18.91 15.32 -2.37
C ASP A 116 19.65 15.63 -1.05
N ILE A 117 19.44 14.82 -0.01
CA ILE A 117 20.07 15.01 1.30
C ILE A 117 20.95 13.83 1.73
N ALA A 118 21.12 12.82 0.86
CA ALA A 118 21.83 11.60 1.23
C ALA A 118 23.30 11.83 1.61
N GLN A 119 24.01 12.68 0.87
CA GLN A 119 25.41 13.04 1.15
C GLN A 119 25.57 13.72 2.51
N ASP A 120 24.60 14.52 2.91
CA ASP A 120 24.61 15.21 4.21
C ASP A 120 24.18 14.28 5.34
N LEU A 121 23.15 13.44 5.10
CA LEU A 121 22.71 12.43 6.07
C LEU A 121 23.78 11.39 6.36
N ALA A 122 24.62 11.08 5.36
CA ALA A 122 25.74 10.16 5.53
C ALA A 122 26.77 10.59 6.61
N LYS A 123 26.75 11.88 6.99
CA LYS A 123 27.61 12.46 8.04
C LYS A 123 26.97 12.43 9.43
N ILE A 124 25.73 11.99 9.54
CA ILE A 124 24.96 11.98 10.78
C ILE A 124 24.72 10.52 11.18
N GLU A 125 24.99 10.18 12.42
CA GLU A 125 24.68 8.85 12.96
C GLU A 125 23.16 8.62 12.93
N PRO A 126 22.67 7.49 12.37
CA PRO A 126 21.23 7.20 12.25
C PRO A 126 20.50 7.22 13.60
N GLY A 127 21.14 6.75 14.69
CA GLY A 127 20.59 6.78 16.05
C GLY A 127 20.46 8.18 16.66
N SER A 128 21.06 9.20 16.05
CA SER A 128 20.93 10.59 16.50
C SER A 128 19.55 11.16 16.15
N PRO A 129 18.89 11.92 17.06
CA PRO A 129 17.63 12.64 16.74
C PRO A 129 17.75 13.56 15.52
N ALA A 130 18.94 14.05 15.23
CA ALA A 130 19.21 14.92 14.08
C ALA A 130 18.97 14.20 12.73
N TYR A 131 19.20 12.88 12.67
CA TYR A 131 19.02 12.09 11.45
C TYR A 131 17.54 12.05 11.05
N VAL A 132 16.67 11.53 11.91
CA VAL A 132 15.22 11.50 11.68
C VAL A 132 14.65 12.90 11.52
N GLY A 133 15.10 13.86 12.34
CA GLY A 133 14.67 15.25 12.26
C GLY A 133 15.00 15.91 10.91
N LYS A 134 16.16 15.65 10.33
CA LYS A 134 16.55 16.18 9.01
C LYS A 134 15.71 15.54 7.91
N LEU A 135 15.56 14.21 7.95
CA LEU A 135 14.77 13.46 6.97
C LEU A 135 13.30 13.88 7.01
N ALA A 136 12.70 14.01 8.19
CA ALA A 136 11.31 14.43 8.34
C ALA A 136 11.07 15.88 7.86
N ARG A 137 12.01 16.81 8.13
CA ARG A 137 11.91 18.19 7.62
C ARG A 137 11.94 18.25 6.11
N TRP A 138 12.86 17.49 5.47
CA TRP A 138 12.93 17.42 4.01
C TRP A 138 11.63 16.83 3.43
N THR A 139 11.17 15.71 3.97
CA THR A 139 9.93 15.04 3.51
C THR A 139 8.71 15.95 3.65
N ARG A 140 8.62 16.72 4.75
CA ARG A 140 7.54 17.70 4.96
C ARG A 140 7.56 18.81 3.92
N ALA A 141 8.74 19.28 3.53
CA ALA A 141 8.89 20.28 2.47
C ALA A 141 8.51 19.72 1.09
N GLN A 142 8.53 18.41 0.91
CA GLN A 142 8.17 17.69 -0.33
C GLN A 142 6.82 16.96 -0.20
N SER A 143 5.94 17.38 0.69
CA SER A 143 4.70 16.65 1.03
C SER A 143 3.67 16.56 -0.11
N SER A 144 3.82 17.33 -1.18
CA SER A 144 3.03 17.17 -2.41
C SER A 144 3.39 15.91 -3.21
N GLU A 145 4.59 15.35 -3.02
CA GLU A 145 5.11 14.23 -3.80
C GLU A 145 5.52 13.03 -2.94
N VAL A 146 5.83 13.26 -1.66
CA VAL A 146 6.29 12.23 -0.72
C VAL A 146 5.39 12.20 0.50
N GLU A 147 4.64 11.14 0.66
CA GLU A 147 3.57 11.02 1.67
C GLU A 147 4.11 10.89 3.10
N GLY A 148 5.36 10.49 3.27
CA GLY A 148 5.95 10.29 4.59
C GLY A 148 7.30 9.60 4.57
N LEU A 149 7.64 8.94 5.67
CA LEU A 149 8.88 8.17 5.82
C LEU A 149 8.64 6.70 5.43
N TYR A 150 9.59 6.14 4.71
CA TYR A 150 9.50 4.78 4.14
C TYR A 150 10.63 3.90 4.67
N ALA A 151 10.30 2.65 5.03
CA ALA A 151 11.28 1.62 5.34
C ALA A 151 11.83 1.00 4.05
N SER A 152 13.15 0.77 4.02
CA SER A 152 13.84 0.26 2.84
C SER A 152 13.67 -1.26 2.67
N PRO A 153 13.30 -1.74 1.47
CA PRO A 153 13.29 -3.17 1.17
C PRO A 153 14.69 -3.73 0.89
N VAL A 154 15.69 -2.85 0.77
CA VAL A 154 17.08 -3.26 0.45
C VAL A 154 17.70 -4.03 1.63
N LEU A 155 17.38 -3.63 2.87
CA LEU A 155 17.94 -4.23 4.07
C LEU A 155 17.21 -5.52 4.43
N ALA A 156 17.94 -6.63 4.48
CA ALA A 156 17.36 -7.95 4.80
C ALA A 156 16.63 -7.98 6.15
N VAL A 157 17.15 -7.24 7.14
CA VAL A 157 16.53 -7.15 8.48
C VAL A 157 15.22 -6.38 8.46
N SER A 158 15.13 -5.29 7.70
CA SER A 158 13.90 -4.53 7.49
C SER A 158 12.84 -5.36 6.75
N ALA A 159 13.26 -6.08 5.71
CA ALA A 159 12.40 -7.00 4.97
C ALA A 159 11.87 -8.14 5.88
N ALA A 160 12.72 -8.73 6.71
CA ALA A 160 12.34 -9.77 7.66
C ALA A 160 11.37 -9.26 8.73
N TYR A 161 11.54 -8.04 9.19
CA TYR A 161 10.61 -7.41 10.13
C TYR A 161 9.20 -7.28 9.55
N THR A 162 9.09 -6.72 8.34
CA THR A 162 7.79 -6.58 7.65
C THR A 162 7.16 -7.94 7.34
N GLU A 163 7.95 -8.92 6.92
CA GLU A 163 7.48 -10.31 6.74
C GLU A 163 6.93 -10.88 8.03
N GLY A 164 7.61 -10.69 9.16
CA GLY A 164 7.17 -11.15 10.48
C GLY A 164 5.80 -10.60 10.87
N ILE A 165 5.54 -9.31 10.61
CA ILE A 165 4.24 -8.68 10.85
C ILE A 165 3.15 -9.31 9.99
N VAL A 166 3.40 -9.47 8.70
CA VAL A 166 2.42 -10.04 7.74
C VAL A 166 2.14 -11.50 8.08
N ARG A 167 3.16 -12.29 8.41
CA ARG A 167 3.02 -13.69 8.84
C ARG A 167 2.16 -13.79 10.11
N ASP A 168 2.46 -12.99 11.12
CA ASP A 168 1.72 -12.98 12.39
C ASP A 168 0.25 -12.59 12.17
N LEU A 169 -0.01 -11.59 11.34
CA LEU A 169 -1.37 -11.18 10.96
C LEU A 169 -2.11 -12.33 10.26
N ALA A 170 -1.55 -12.94 9.23
CA ALA A 170 -2.18 -14.02 8.48
C ALA A 170 -2.44 -15.27 9.34
N ARG A 171 -1.53 -15.56 10.29
CA ARG A 171 -1.68 -16.69 11.21
C ARG A 171 -2.82 -16.49 12.20
N ARG A 172 -2.95 -15.28 12.77
CA ARG A 172 -3.87 -15.01 13.89
C ARG A 172 -5.29 -14.65 13.49
N TYR A 173 -5.47 -14.11 12.28
CA TYR A 173 -6.78 -13.61 11.85
C TYR A 173 -7.28 -14.35 10.62
N GLU A 174 -8.58 -14.69 10.62
CA GLU A 174 -9.24 -15.37 9.50
C GLU A 174 -9.61 -14.40 8.38
N VAL A 175 -8.59 -13.67 7.87
CA VAL A 175 -8.79 -12.76 6.75
C VAL A 175 -8.92 -13.55 5.44
N ASP A 176 -9.77 -13.05 4.53
CA ASP A 176 -9.95 -13.63 3.19
C ASP A 176 -8.85 -13.20 2.22
N GLY A 177 -8.06 -12.22 2.61
CA GLY A 177 -6.91 -11.76 1.85
C GLY A 177 -6.05 -10.76 2.60
N VAL A 178 -4.86 -10.52 2.05
CA VAL A 178 -3.99 -9.42 2.46
C VAL A 178 -3.78 -8.50 1.25
N HIS A 179 -4.13 -7.24 1.45
CA HIS A 179 -4.00 -6.20 0.44
C HIS A 179 -2.79 -5.33 0.76
N PHE A 180 -1.80 -5.36 -0.10
CA PHE A 180 -0.58 -4.57 0.06
C PHE A 180 -0.71 -3.22 -0.64
N ASP A 181 -0.42 -2.16 0.07
CA ASP A 181 -0.27 -0.82 -0.46
C ASP A 181 1.11 -0.27 -0.11
N TYR A 182 1.53 0.78 -0.79
CA TYR A 182 2.87 1.34 -0.61
C TYR A 182 3.98 0.30 -0.72
N ALA A 183 3.77 -0.78 -1.48
CA ALA A 183 4.80 -1.69 -1.92
C ALA A 183 5.57 -1.05 -3.08
N ARG A 184 6.24 0.04 -2.78
CA ARG A 184 6.93 0.92 -3.73
C ARG A 184 7.90 1.86 -3.03
N TYR A 185 8.76 2.46 -3.84
CA TYR A 185 9.55 3.62 -3.42
C TYR A 185 8.71 4.91 -3.59
N PRO A 186 9.02 5.99 -2.84
CA PRO A 186 8.35 7.28 -3.06
C PRO A 186 8.57 7.81 -4.48
N SER A 187 9.79 7.63 -5.00
CA SER A 187 10.18 7.90 -6.39
C SER A 187 11.51 7.19 -6.71
N ASP A 188 11.97 7.29 -7.95
CA ASP A 188 13.28 6.80 -8.40
C ASP A 188 14.47 7.51 -7.73
N ARG A 189 14.23 8.64 -7.04
CA ARG A 189 15.22 9.35 -6.20
C ARG A 189 15.41 8.75 -4.81
N PHE A 190 14.84 7.58 -4.53
CA PHE A 190 15.00 6.76 -3.32
C PHE A 190 15.47 5.35 -3.69
N ASP A 191 16.05 4.55 -2.84
CA ASP A 191 16.69 4.83 -1.56
C ASP A 191 18.18 5.09 -1.81
N TYR A 192 18.69 6.25 -1.43
CA TYR A 192 20.12 6.62 -1.52
C TYR A 192 20.78 6.61 -0.14
N SER A 193 20.30 5.80 0.79
CA SER A 193 20.98 5.58 2.06
C SER A 193 22.36 4.94 1.84
N VAL A 194 23.29 5.22 2.75
CA VAL A 194 24.63 4.61 2.76
C VAL A 194 24.52 3.07 2.72
N ALA A 195 23.58 2.52 3.47
CA ALA A 195 23.37 1.07 3.52
C ALA A 195 22.89 0.49 2.18
N ALA A 196 21.96 1.16 1.49
CA ALA A 196 21.46 0.73 0.19
C ALA A 196 22.57 0.80 -0.89
N ILE A 197 23.31 1.90 -0.95
CA ILE A 197 24.42 2.07 -1.90
C ILE A 197 25.51 1.04 -1.64
N ARG A 198 25.86 0.77 -0.38
CA ARG A 198 26.85 -0.25 -0.02
C ARG A 198 26.41 -1.66 -0.47
N GLN A 199 25.15 -2.00 -0.31
CA GLN A 199 24.63 -3.29 -0.79
C GLN A 199 24.66 -3.38 -2.31
N PHE A 200 24.29 -2.31 -3.02
CA PHE A 200 24.42 -2.26 -4.48
C PHE A 200 25.86 -2.47 -4.93
N ARG A 201 26.79 -1.69 -4.38
CA ARG A 201 28.23 -1.85 -4.65
C ARG A 201 28.67 -3.30 -4.45
N THR A 202 28.29 -3.92 -3.35
CA THR A 202 28.65 -5.32 -3.05
C THR A 202 28.07 -6.26 -4.12
N SER A 203 26.85 -6.05 -4.57
CA SER A 203 26.20 -6.91 -5.55
C SER A 203 26.78 -6.81 -6.95
N ILE A 204 27.28 -5.63 -7.33
CA ILE A 204 27.75 -5.37 -8.72
C ILE A 204 29.26 -5.52 -8.88
N ARG A 205 30.01 -5.39 -7.80
CA ARG A 205 31.47 -5.26 -7.82
C ARG A 205 32.19 -6.43 -8.50
N GLY A 206 31.66 -7.66 -8.34
CA GLY A 206 32.22 -8.86 -8.94
C GLY A 206 32.12 -8.95 -10.46
N SER A 207 31.18 -8.20 -11.06
CA SER A 207 30.97 -8.15 -12.53
C SER A 207 31.78 -7.04 -13.21
N LEU A 208 32.44 -6.16 -12.45
CA LEU A 208 33.19 -5.04 -12.99
C LEU A 208 34.63 -5.43 -13.29
N ALA A 209 35.17 -4.90 -14.39
CA ALA A 209 36.60 -4.97 -14.67
C ALA A 209 37.42 -4.28 -13.57
N ASP A 210 38.62 -4.79 -13.27
CA ASP A 210 39.46 -4.30 -12.17
C ASP A 210 39.78 -2.80 -12.28
N ALA A 211 39.99 -2.28 -13.48
CA ALA A 211 40.26 -0.85 -13.68
C ALA A 211 39.02 0.00 -13.30
N SER A 212 37.84 -0.38 -13.77
CA SER A 212 36.58 0.30 -13.47
C SER A 212 36.26 0.26 -11.98
N ARG A 213 36.46 -0.90 -11.34
CA ARG A 213 36.27 -1.07 -9.91
C ARG A 213 37.19 -0.15 -9.09
N ARG A 214 38.48 -0.11 -9.42
CA ARG A 214 39.43 0.79 -8.74
C ARG A 214 39.09 2.26 -8.93
N ASP A 215 38.59 2.63 -10.11
CA ASP A 215 38.17 4.01 -10.39
C ASP A 215 36.96 4.38 -9.55
N LEU A 216 35.92 3.55 -9.54
CA LEU A 216 34.71 3.78 -8.75
C LEU A 216 34.98 3.80 -7.24
N ASP A 217 35.86 2.91 -6.74
CA ASP A 217 36.27 2.91 -5.32
C ASP A 217 36.97 4.23 -4.91
N ARG A 218 37.79 4.80 -5.80
CA ARG A 218 38.42 6.11 -5.54
C ARG A 218 37.40 7.25 -5.54
N ARG A 219 36.46 7.21 -6.48
CA ARG A 219 35.40 8.25 -6.56
C ARG A 219 34.45 8.18 -5.37
N GLU A 220 34.07 6.99 -4.95
CA GLU A 220 33.17 6.79 -3.81
C GLU A 220 33.74 7.37 -2.49
N ALA A 221 35.06 7.44 -2.35
CA ALA A 221 35.69 8.04 -1.19
C ALA A 221 35.32 9.54 -0.95
N VAL A 222 34.90 10.24 -2.01
CA VAL A 222 34.50 11.65 -1.95
C VAL A 222 33.08 11.92 -2.44
N ASP A 223 32.49 10.96 -3.15
CA ASP A 223 31.16 11.06 -3.72
C ASP A 223 30.36 9.78 -3.47
N LEU A 224 29.38 9.86 -2.59
CA LEU A 224 28.48 8.74 -2.22
C LEU A 224 27.80 8.10 -3.44
N PHE A 225 27.58 8.87 -4.50
CA PHE A 225 26.82 8.44 -5.67
C PHE A 225 27.68 7.83 -6.79
N ALA A 226 28.97 7.65 -6.59
CA ALA A 226 29.89 7.19 -7.63
C ALA A 226 29.42 5.91 -8.34
N TYR A 227 28.97 4.91 -7.60
CA TYR A 227 28.45 3.66 -8.16
C TYR A 227 27.07 3.80 -8.81
N PRO A 228 26.05 4.39 -8.16
CA PRO A 228 24.76 4.65 -8.78
C PRO A 228 24.82 5.48 -10.06
N ASP A 229 25.66 6.50 -10.09
CA ASP A 229 25.77 7.43 -11.26
C ASP A 229 26.53 6.82 -12.42
N ALA A 230 27.49 5.96 -12.15
CA ALA A 230 28.20 5.23 -13.20
C ALA A 230 27.37 4.07 -13.78
N LEU A 231 26.42 3.54 -13.04
CA LEU A 231 25.68 2.32 -13.36
C LEU A 231 24.16 2.52 -13.10
N PRO A 232 23.51 3.53 -13.72
CA PRO A 232 22.14 3.94 -13.36
C PRO A 232 21.12 2.85 -13.66
N ASP A 233 21.25 2.08 -14.72
CA ASP A 233 20.32 1.01 -15.06
C ASP A 233 20.45 -0.18 -14.10
N GLN A 234 21.67 -0.54 -13.73
CA GLN A 234 21.92 -1.59 -12.72
C GLN A 234 21.43 -1.15 -11.34
N TRP A 235 21.60 0.12 -10.99
CA TRP A 235 21.06 0.69 -9.75
C TRP A 235 19.53 0.61 -9.70
N ARG A 236 18.85 0.96 -10.79
CA ARG A 236 17.40 0.80 -10.91
C ARG A 236 17.00 -0.67 -10.78
N ALA A 237 17.62 -1.55 -11.59
CA ALA A 237 17.32 -2.98 -11.57
C ALA A 237 17.55 -3.61 -10.18
N PHE A 238 18.60 -3.22 -9.48
CA PHE A 238 18.87 -3.67 -8.11
C PHE A 238 17.74 -3.30 -7.15
N ARG A 239 17.28 -2.05 -7.15
CA ARG A 239 16.19 -1.59 -6.28
C ARG A 239 14.86 -2.26 -6.61
N VAL A 240 14.53 -2.42 -7.89
CA VAL A 240 13.36 -3.17 -8.36
C VAL A 240 13.42 -4.62 -7.88
N ALA A 241 14.57 -5.28 -8.02
CA ALA A 241 14.75 -6.65 -7.55
C ALA A 241 14.57 -6.79 -6.03
N LYS A 242 15.01 -5.80 -5.24
CA LYS A 242 14.81 -5.78 -3.78
C LYS A 242 13.34 -5.64 -3.41
N MET A 243 12.58 -4.79 -4.10
CA MET A 243 11.14 -4.68 -3.89
C MET A 243 10.42 -5.96 -4.30
N THR A 244 10.77 -6.56 -5.42
CA THR A 244 10.21 -7.84 -5.86
C THR A 244 10.50 -8.96 -4.87
N ALA A 245 11.74 -9.04 -4.37
CA ALA A 245 12.10 -10.03 -3.35
C ALA A 245 11.30 -9.85 -2.04
N LEU A 246 11.06 -8.60 -1.61
CA LEU A 246 10.19 -8.33 -0.47
C LEU A 246 8.77 -8.83 -0.75
N MET A 247 8.18 -8.50 -1.90
CA MET A 247 6.82 -8.92 -2.25
C MET A 247 6.69 -10.45 -2.32
N GLN A 248 7.69 -11.15 -2.85
CA GLN A 248 7.75 -12.61 -2.85
C GLN A 248 7.73 -13.19 -1.43
N ARG A 249 8.52 -12.60 -0.51
CA ARG A 249 8.54 -13.01 0.90
C ARG A 249 7.19 -12.77 1.58
N LEU A 250 6.58 -11.60 1.37
CA LEU A 250 5.28 -11.27 1.97
C LEU A 250 4.17 -12.21 1.46
N SER A 251 4.13 -12.46 0.17
CA SER A 251 3.20 -13.39 -0.44
C SER A 251 3.38 -14.82 0.10
N ALA A 252 4.62 -15.29 0.16
CA ALA A 252 4.93 -16.60 0.72
C ALA A 252 4.53 -16.71 2.21
N ALA A 253 4.72 -15.64 2.98
CA ALA A 253 4.30 -15.58 4.38
C ALA A 253 2.78 -15.70 4.53
N VAL A 254 2.00 -14.99 3.70
CA VAL A 254 0.53 -15.11 3.69
C VAL A 254 0.11 -16.53 3.34
N ARG A 255 0.61 -17.06 2.22
CA ARG A 255 0.21 -18.37 1.69
C ARG A 255 0.61 -19.54 2.61
N SER A 256 1.72 -19.41 3.34
CA SER A 256 2.14 -20.45 4.29
C SER A 256 1.25 -20.54 5.52
N GLU A 257 0.67 -19.44 5.96
CA GLU A 257 -0.21 -19.40 7.14
C GLU A 257 -1.68 -19.54 6.76
N ARG A 258 -2.05 -19.05 5.57
CA ARG A 258 -3.44 -19.02 5.08
C ARG A 258 -3.48 -19.24 3.56
N PRO A 259 -3.44 -20.51 3.12
CA PRO A 259 -3.33 -20.86 1.70
C PRO A 259 -4.47 -20.33 0.81
N ASP A 260 -5.68 -20.17 1.38
CA ASP A 260 -6.86 -19.70 0.64
C ASP A 260 -6.99 -18.17 0.60
N ALA A 261 -6.15 -17.43 1.34
CA ALA A 261 -6.19 -15.97 1.36
C ALA A 261 -5.61 -15.38 0.07
N GLN A 262 -6.33 -14.43 -0.52
CA GLN A 262 -5.86 -13.72 -1.70
C GLN A 262 -4.77 -12.68 -1.35
N VAL A 263 -3.76 -12.61 -2.17
CA VAL A 263 -2.71 -11.57 -2.11
C VAL A 263 -2.99 -10.54 -3.19
N THR A 264 -3.33 -9.32 -2.81
CA THR A 264 -3.68 -8.25 -3.75
C THR A 264 -2.82 -7.01 -3.52
N ILE A 265 -2.76 -6.10 -4.50
CA ILE A 265 -1.91 -4.92 -4.42
C ILE A 265 -2.61 -3.67 -4.98
N ALA A 266 -2.48 -2.54 -4.26
CA ALA A 266 -2.72 -1.23 -4.82
C ALA A 266 -1.55 -0.82 -5.71
N ALA A 267 -1.82 -0.52 -6.98
CA ALA A 267 -0.79 -0.25 -7.97
C ALA A 267 -1.01 1.08 -8.68
N TYR A 268 0.09 1.71 -9.10
CA TYR A 268 -0.01 2.78 -10.09
C TYR A 268 -0.57 2.20 -11.38
N PRO A 269 -1.57 2.87 -12.01
CA PRO A 269 -2.29 2.28 -13.14
C PRO A 269 -1.45 2.13 -14.40
N ASP A 270 -0.49 3.03 -14.64
CA ASP A 270 0.49 2.88 -15.72
C ASP A 270 1.67 2.02 -15.25
N ALA A 271 1.85 0.85 -15.87
CA ALA A 271 2.89 -0.11 -15.49
C ALA A 271 4.31 0.40 -15.73
N ARG A 272 4.51 1.25 -16.75
CA ARG A 272 5.83 1.85 -17.04
C ARG A 272 6.17 2.91 -16.00
N GLU A 273 5.22 3.78 -15.67
CA GLU A 273 5.40 4.76 -14.61
C GLU A 273 5.64 4.07 -13.26
N ALA A 274 4.85 3.04 -12.94
CA ALA A 274 5.02 2.24 -11.73
C ALA A 274 6.43 1.65 -11.64
N LEU A 275 6.92 1.04 -12.72
CA LEU A 275 8.25 0.42 -12.76
C LEU A 275 9.38 1.47 -12.72
N HIS A 276 9.31 2.51 -13.54
CA HIS A 276 10.45 3.44 -13.72
C HIS A 276 10.52 4.50 -12.64
N TYR A 277 9.38 4.98 -12.15
CA TYR A 277 9.32 6.06 -11.18
C TYR A 277 9.10 5.58 -9.75
N ARG A 278 8.26 4.54 -9.56
CA ARG A 278 7.93 3.99 -8.22
C ARG A 278 8.66 2.69 -7.91
N LEU A 279 9.41 2.15 -8.84
CA LEU A 279 10.12 0.86 -8.74
C LEU A 279 9.19 -0.29 -8.31
N GLN A 280 7.94 -0.23 -8.79
CA GLN A 280 6.84 -1.15 -8.52
C GLN A 280 6.56 -1.99 -9.77
N ASP A 281 7.13 -3.18 -9.86
CA ASP A 281 6.97 -4.07 -11.03
C ASP A 281 5.79 -5.02 -10.85
N TRP A 282 4.59 -4.44 -10.67
CA TRP A 282 3.39 -5.23 -10.47
C TRP A 282 3.05 -6.15 -11.65
N ALA A 283 3.48 -5.78 -12.87
CA ALA A 283 3.29 -6.63 -14.04
C ALA A 283 4.10 -7.94 -13.95
N ALA A 284 5.34 -7.86 -13.48
CA ALA A 284 6.14 -9.06 -13.21
C ALA A 284 5.58 -9.86 -12.02
N TRP A 285 5.05 -9.19 -10.99
CA TRP A 285 4.46 -9.87 -9.84
C TRP A 285 3.20 -10.65 -10.19
N LEU A 286 2.36 -10.17 -11.11
CA LEU A 286 1.24 -10.94 -11.66
C LEU A 286 1.74 -12.17 -12.43
N ARG A 287 2.62 -11.97 -13.41
CA ARG A 287 3.16 -13.07 -14.23
C ARG A 287 3.87 -14.17 -13.43
N GLY A 288 4.51 -13.76 -12.33
CA GLY A 288 5.21 -14.65 -11.41
C GLY A 288 4.33 -15.21 -10.30
N GLU A 289 3.01 -15.01 -10.36
CA GLU A 289 2.04 -15.47 -9.36
C GLU A 289 2.37 -15.00 -7.93
N VAL A 290 3.10 -13.88 -7.79
CA VAL A 290 3.38 -13.25 -6.50
C VAL A 290 2.13 -12.62 -5.92
N ILE A 291 1.26 -12.10 -6.78
CA ILE A 291 -0.05 -11.53 -6.41
C ILE A 291 -1.16 -12.16 -7.24
N ASP A 292 -2.35 -12.26 -6.66
CA ASP A 292 -3.54 -12.87 -7.29
C ASP A 292 -4.36 -11.82 -8.06
N ALA A 293 -4.34 -10.57 -7.62
CA ALA A 293 -5.02 -9.47 -8.29
C ALA A 293 -4.25 -8.15 -8.17
N VAL A 294 -4.33 -7.34 -9.22
CA VAL A 294 -3.88 -5.96 -9.20
C VAL A 294 -5.08 -5.02 -9.08
N CYS A 295 -4.92 -4.00 -8.23
CA CYS A 295 -5.92 -2.95 -8.00
C CYS A 295 -5.32 -1.61 -8.49
N PRO A 296 -5.42 -1.28 -9.80
CA PRO A 296 -4.89 -0.03 -10.32
C PRO A 296 -5.66 1.16 -9.75
N MET A 297 -4.95 2.10 -9.14
CA MET A 297 -5.49 3.33 -8.55
C MET A 297 -5.81 4.34 -9.66
N ALA A 298 -6.85 4.08 -10.45
CA ALA A 298 -7.25 4.92 -11.58
C ALA A 298 -8.05 6.15 -11.11
N TYR A 299 -7.41 6.98 -10.26
CA TYR A 299 -8.01 8.12 -9.59
C TYR A 299 -8.02 9.38 -10.47
N THR A 300 -8.74 9.31 -11.56
CA THR A 300 -8.90 10.42 -12.52
C THR A 300 -10.37 10.85 -12.61
N THR A 301 -10.59 12.13 -12.91
CA THR A 301 -11.91 12.68 -13.24
C THR A 301 -12.20 12.64 -14.74
N GLU A 302 -11.25 12.16 -15.55
CA GLU A 302 -11.37 12.07 -17.01
C GLU A 302 -11.80 10.65 -17.41
N PRO A 303 -13.01 10.43 -17.93
CA PRO A 303 -13.52 9.10 -18.30
C PRO A 303 -12.65 8.36 -19.32
N ALA A 304 -12.12 9.07 -20.31
CA ALA A 304 -11.24 8.48 -21.32
C ALA A 304 -9.94 7.95 -20.71
N ARG A 305 -9.33 8.71 -19.80
CA ARG A 305 -8.11 8.31 -19.09
C ARG A 305 -8.38 7.12 -18.17
N PHE A 306 -9.52 7.10 -17.48
CA PHE A 306 -9.93 5.94 -16.67
C PHE A 306 -10.02 4.68 -17.54
N ALA A 307 -10.72 4.77 -18.67
CA ALA A 307 -10.87 3.65 -19.60
C ALA A 307 -9.52 3.14 -20.13
N GLU A 308 -8.61 4.06 -20.52
CA GLU A 308 -7.26 3.73 -20.99
C GLU A 308 -6.46 2.99 -19.91
N GLN A 309 -6.46 3.48 -18.66
CA GLN A 309 -5.74 2.88 -17.56
C GLN A 309 -6.25 1.47 -17.25
N ILE A 310 -7.55 1.26 -17.21
CA ILE A 310 -8.13 -0.07 -16.95
C ILE A 310 -7.90 -1.02 -18.12
N ALA A 311 -8.05 -0.57 -19.36
CA ALA A 311 -7.76 -1.38 -20.55
C ALA A 311 -6.29 -1.83 -20.57
N SER A 312 -5.36 -0.93 -20.27
CA SER A 312 -3.93 -1.23 -20.18
C SER A 312 -3.64 -2.28 -19.10
N ALA A 313 -4.19 -2.08 -17.90
CA ALA A 313 -4.01 -3.04 -16.81
C ALA A 313 -4.59 -4.42 -17.16
N ARG A 314 -5.77 -4.48 -17.80
CA ARG A 314 -6.35 -5.74 -18.28
C ARG A 314 -5.49 -6.43 -19.34
N GLY A 315 -4.96 -5.65 -20.29
CA GLY A 315 -4.06 -6.19 -21.33
C GLY A 315 -2.80 -6.82 -20.74
N ILE A 316 -2.22 -6.20 -19.71
CA ILE A 316 -1.04 -6.72 -19.00
C ILE A 316 -1.38 -7.93 -18.13
N ALA A 317 -2.53 -7.89 -17.45
CA ALA A 317 -2.93 -8.92 -16.48
C ALA A 317 -3.30 -10.26 -17.14
N GLY A 318 -3.70 -10.26 -18.41
CA GLY A 318 -4.08 -11.50 -19.12
C GLY A 318 -5.21 -12.24 -18.41
N ALA A 319 -4.96 -13.41 -17.86
CA ALA A 319 -5.94 -14.21 -17.12
C ALA A 319 -6.09 -13.79 -15.63
N HIS A 320 -5.16 -13.02 -15.10
CA HIS A 320 -5.21 -12.60 -13.69
C HIS A 320 -6.29 -11.56 -13.43
N ALA A 321 -6.71 -11.46 -12.18
CA ALA A 321 -7.75 -10.55 -11.76
C ALA A 321 -7.28 -9.08 -11.77
N VAL A 322 -8.17 -8.19 -12.24
CA VAL A 322 -8.02 -6.74 -12.13
C VAL A 322 -9.24 -6.19 -11.40
N TRP A 323 -9.04 -5.53 -10.28
CA TRP A 323 -10.09 -4.82 -9.55
C TRP A 323 -9.87 -3.32 -9.74
N ALA A 324 -10.73 -2.70 -10.55
CA ALA A 324 -10.57 -1.29 -10.92
C ALA A 324 -10.75 -0.37 -9.70
N GLY A 325 -9.68 0.33 -9.33
CA GLY A 325 -9.70 1.31 -8.25
C GLY A 325 -10.27 2.65 -8.73
N ILE A 326 -11.38 3.07 -8.14
CA ILE A 326 -12.12 4.30 -8.50
C ILE A 326 -11.97 5.33 -7.38
N GLY A 327 -11.48 6.53 -7.74
CA GLY A 327 -11.33 7.66 -6.83
C GLY A 327 -12.65 8.37 -6.56
N ALA A 328 -13.59 7.71 -5.90
CA ALA A 328 -14.97 8.15 -5.74
C ALA A 328 -15.09 9.49 -4.97
N TRP A 329 -14.13 9.85 -4.14
CA TRP A 329 -14.12 11.15 -3.43
C TRP A 329 -14.03 12.37 -4.36
N ARG A 330 -13.63 12.15 -5.63
CA ARG A 330 -13.46 13.20 -6.65
C ARG A 330 -14.59 13.21 -7.68
N LEU A 331 -15.50 12.25 -7.60
CA LEU A 331 -16.51 11.97 -8.59
C LEU A 331 -17.91 12.11 -7.98
N SER A 332 -18.87 12.52 -8.79
CA SER A 332 -20.29 12.36 -8.45
C SER A 332 -20.69 10.88 -8.47
N PRO A 333 -21.84 10.51 -7.89
CA PRO A 333 -22.36 9.16 -8.00
C PRO A 333 -22.58 8.71 -9.45
N ALA A 334 -23.04 9.60 -10.33
CA ALA A 334 -23.24 9.30 -11.75
C ALA A 334 -21.92 8.95 -12.45
N GLU A 335 -20.88 9.76 -12.28
CA GLU A 335 -19.55 9.50 -12.84
C GLU A 335 -18.94 8.20 -12.28
N THR A 336 -19.17 7.92 -11.00
CA THR A 336 -18.73 6.64 -10.40
C THR A 336 -19.45 5.45 -10.99
N LEU A 337 -20.77 5.55 -11.23
CA LEU A 337 -21.53 4.51 -11.91
C LEU A 337 -21.04 4.29 -13.35
N ASP A 338 -20.74 5.35 -14.08
CA ASP A 338 -20.18 5.26 -15.43
C ASP A 338 -18.80 4.57 -15.44
N ASN A 339 -17.96 4.87 -14.46
CA ASN A 339 -16.66 4.20 -14.31
C ASN A 339 -16.81 2.72 -13.94
N ILE A 340 -17.77 2.35 -13.09
CA ILE A 340 -18.07 0.94 -12.78
C ILE A 340 -18.50 0.21 -14.06
N GLN A 341 -19.41 0.78 -14.85
CA GLN A 341 -19.85 0.19 -16.11
C GLN A 341 -18.70 0.07 -17.11
N THR A 342 -17.85 1.08 -17.19
CA THR A 342 -16.66 1.08 -18.05
C THR A 342 -15.69 -0.02 -17.65
N ALA A 343 -15.38 -0.18 -16.35
CA ALA A 343 -14.51 -1.24 -15.84
C ALA A 343 -15.08 -2.63 -16.22
N ARG A 344 -16.36 -2.86 -16.06
CA ARG A 344 -17.06 -4.10 -16.46
C ARG A 344 -16.93 -4.39 -17.95
N ARG A 345 -17.21 -3.39 -18.81
CA ARG A 345 -17.07 -3.54 -20.28
C ARG A 345 -15.63 -3.87 -20.69
N LEU A 346 -14.64 -3.38 -19.97
CA LEU A 346 -13.23 -3.66 -20.22
C LEU A 346 -12.76 -4.98 -19.60
N GLY A 347 -13.63 -5.72 -18.93
CA GLY A 347 -13.33 -7.04 -18.39
C GLY A 347 -12.60 -7.02 -17.02
N ALA A 348 -12.71 -5.93 -16.25
CA ALA A 348 -12.31 -5.95 -14.86
C ALA A 348 -13.16 -6.96 -14.08
N THR A 349 -12.53 -7.75 -13.20
CA THR A 349 -13.20 -8.77 -12.40
C THR A 349 -13.75 -8.24 -11.08
N GLY A 350 -13.51 -6.97 -10.81
CA GLY A 350 -14.04 -6.26 -9.66
C GLY A 350 -13.81 -4.76 -9.74
N VAL A 351 -14.44 -4.06 -8.81
CA VAL A 351 -14.29 -2.62 -8.59
C VAL A 351 -14.06 -2.33 -7.12
N ILE A 352 -13.25 -1.33 -6.82
CA ILE A 352 -13.00 -0.87 -5.46
C ILE A 352 -13.16 0.65 -5.42
N LEU A 353 -13.97 1.15 -4.49
CA LEU A 353 -14.14 2.58 -4.29
C LEU A 353 -13.19 3.09 -3.20
N PHE A 354 -12.42 4.10 -3.50
CA PHE A 354 -11.62 4.85 -2.54
C PHE A 354 -12.33 6.15 -2.22
N SER A 355 -12.78 6.35 -0.99
CA SER A 355 -12.79 5.44 0.15
C SER A 355 -14.14 5.49 0.86
N TYR A 356 -14.49 4.45 1.60
CA TYR A 356 -15.67 4.44 2.46
C TYR A 356 -15.74 5.71 3.30
N ASP A 357 -14.61 6.07 3.95
CA ASP A 357 -14.51 7.22 4.85
C ASP A 357 -14.87 8.54 4.17
N SER A 358 -14.42 8.74 2.93
CA SER A 358 -14.74 9.95 2.17
C SER A 358 -16.20 9.99 1.71
N LEU A 359 -16.81 8.84 1.44
CA LEU A 359 -18.19 8.75 0.96
C LEU A 359 -19.23 8.89 2.07
N ILE A 360 -18.83 8.68 3.33
CA ILE A 360 -19.69 8.89 4.50
C ILE A 360 -19.38 10.20 5.24
N ASP A 361 -18.39 10.97 4.79
CA ASP A 361 -18.04 12.25 5.44
C ASP A 361 -19.24 13.19 5.39
N PRO A 362 -19.63 13.82 6.52
CA PRO A 362 -20.73 14.78 6.55
C PRO A 362 -20.58 15.98 5.58
N ARG A 363 -19.34 16.24 5.13
CA ARG A 363 -19.04 17.28 4.14
C ARG A 363 -19.25 16.80 2.70
N GLN A 364 -19.55 15.52 2.49
CA GLN A 364 -19.85 14.96 1.18
C GLN A 364 -21.13 15.63 0.61
N ALA A 365 -21.02 16.14 -0.62
CA ALA A 365 -22.11 16.85 -1.27
C ALA A 365 -23.37 15.98 -1.54
N THR A 366 -23.19 14.66 -1.56
CA THR A 366 -24.27 13.69 -1.78
C THR A 366 -24.37 12.73 -0.60
N PRO A 367 -25.25 12.99 0.39
CA PRO A 367 -25.35 12.19 1.63
C PRO A 367 -25.62 10.70 1.41
N ASP A 368 -26.37 10.37 0.34
CA ASP A 368 -26.80 9.00 0.02
C ASP A 368 -25.89 8.30 -1.00
N TYR A 369 -24.63 8.73 -1.11
CA TYR A 369 -23.71 8.28 -2.16
C TYR A 369 -23.64 6.74 -2.26
N LEU A 370 -23.35 6.05 -1.18
CA LEU A 370 -23.27 4.58 -1.17
C LEU A 370 -24.58 3.90 -1.59
N SER A 371 -25.71 4.46 -1.16
CA SER A 371 -27.03 3.95 -1.53
C SER A 371 -27.31 4.11 -3.04
N ILE A 372 -26.91 5.24 -3.63
CA ILE A 372 -27.04 5.48 -5.07
C ILE A 372 -26.19 4.46 -5.85
N ILE A 373 -24.95 4.25 -5.43
CA ILE A 373 -24.08 3.26 -6.08
C ILE A 373 -24.64 1.85 -5.95
N GLY A 374 -25.10 1.46 -4.75
CA GLY A 374 -25.69 0.14 -4.52
C GLY A 374 -26.87 -0.13 -5.43
N ARG A 375 -27.84 0.79 -5.48
CA ARG A 375 -29.02 0.66 -6.37
C ARG A 375 -28.67 0.69 -7.85
N GLY A 376 -27.73 1.54 -8.24
CA GLY A 376 -27.38 1.74 -9.65
C GLY A 376 -26.47 0.68 -10.24
N ALA A 377 -25.61 0.05 -9.43
CA ALA A 377 -24.60 -0.86 -9.92
C ALA A 377 -24.68 -2.29 -9.37
N PHE A 378 -25.19 -2.50 -8.15
CA PHE A 378 -25.04 -3.77 -7.46
C PHE A 378 -26.36 -4.50 -7.18
N THR A 379 -27.49 -3.84 -7.33
CA THR A 379 -28.81 -4.48 -7.22
C THR A 379 -29.13 -5.19 -8.55
N PRO A 380 -29.55 -6.48 -8.54
CA PRO A 380 -29.98 -7.15 -9.76
C PRO A 380 -31.15 -6.40 -10.44
N PRO A 381 -31.19 -6.30 -11.78
CA PRO A 381 -32.33 -5.76 -12.48
C PRO A 381 -33.60 -6.52 -12.10
N GLY A 382 -34.64 -5.84 -11.66
CA GLY A 382 -35.97 -6.43 -11.36
C GLY A 382 -36.25 -6.76 -9.91
N VAL A 383 -35.33 -6.49 -8.96
CA VAL A 383 -35.66 -6.53 -7.53
C VAL A 383 -36.34 -5.21 -7.16
N PRO A 384 -37.62 -5.22 -6.67
CA PRO A 384 -38.29 -4.00 -6.25
C PRO A 384 -37.50 -3.36 -5.09
N VAL A 385 -37.16 -2.08 -5.23
CA VAL A 385 -36.62 -1.31 -4.12
C VAL A 385 -37.71 -1.21 -3.06
N ALA A 386 -37.51 -1.83 -1.91
CA ALA A 386 -38.42 -1.63 -0.78
C ALA A 386 -38.41 -0.13 -0.44
N GLY A 387 -39.54 0.51 -0.62
CA GLY A 387 -39.73 1.92 -0.28
C GLY A 387 -39.48 2.16 1.22
N PRO A 388 -39.17 3.38 1.62
CA PRO A 388 -39.00 3.73 3.02
C PRO A 388 -40.25 3.40 3.81
N ARG A 389 -40.10 2.64 4.91
CA ARG A 389 -41.11 2.44 5.94
C ARG A 389 -41.11 3.60 6.89
#